data_9a7758c92af7256509d7c600b9db971e
#
_entry.id   9a7758c92af7256509d7c600b9db971e
#
_cell.length_a   1.000
_cell.length_b   1.000
_cell.length_c   1.000
_cell.angle_alpha   90.00
_cell.angle_beta   90.00
_cell.angle_gamma   90.00
#
_symmetry.space_group_name_H-M   'P 1'
#
loop_
_entity.id
_entity.type
_entity.pdbx_description
1 polymer ?
#
loop_
_entity_poly.entity_id
_entity_poly.type
_entity_poly.pdbx_seq_one_letter_code
_entity_poly.pdbx_strand_id
1 'polypeptide(L)'
;RQMCIRDRLLVGLPPAHYGKQRKKFREYFYRNGEVIEFAYKGIPYRIVFKEVKVYIQAYADYCLLAVKKQLSVVPKVLLIDIGGFTVDYMVLRFGQLEMEYVDSLENGIIRLYNTIKAAIRQKYSILLDEEDIDNIILERGGVYKTELKERVREIAIGYVTELLGRFRELGIDFNTTQTIFLGGGSILMAEFIQIVWKRYGGEYSVINDTKANAKGYRLQLSLIHISEPT
;
A
#
# COMPACT_ATOMS: atom_id res chain seq x y z
N ARG A 1 24.12 -3.61 -28.87
CA ARG A 1 23.36 -2.35 -29.08
C ARG A 1 23.08 -1.74 -27.72
N GLN A 2 23.49 -0.49 -27.49
CA GLN A 2 23.17 0.27 -26.30
C GLN A 2 21.69 0.72 -26.36
N MET A 3 20.93 0.47 -25.29
CA MET A 3 19.54 0.91 -25.22
C MET A 3 19.46 2.32 -24.61
N CYS A 4 18.95 3.29 -25.35
CA CYS A 4 18.75 4.67 -24.92
C CYS A 4 17.28 4.91 -24.56
N ILE A 5 17.02 5.32 -23.33
CA ILE A 5 15.68 5.65 -22.84
C ILE A 5 15.65 7.13 -22.50
N ARG A 6 14.72 7.87 -23.10
CA ARG A 6 14.40 9.26 -22.76
C ARG A 6 12.93 9.33 -22.43
N ASP A 7 12.61 9.39 -21.14
CA ASP A 7 11.20 9.29 -20.73
C ASP A 7 10.91 10.04 -19.43
N ARG A 8 9.69 9.96 -18.99
CA ARG A 8 9.21 10.48 -17.73
C ARG A 8 9.30 9.39 -16.66
N LEU A 9 9.77 9.77 -15.48
CA LEU A 9 9.76 8.90 -14.31
C LEU A 9 8.59 9.29 -13.39
N LEU A 10 7.77 8.31 -13.04
CA LEU A 10 6.65 8.46 -12.11
C LEU A 10 7.02 7.72 -10.83
N VAL A 11 7.06 8.43 -9.72
CA VAL A 11 7.43 7.89 -8.41
C VAL A 11 6.37 8.26 -7.37
N GLY A 12 6.26 7.45 -6.32
CA GLY A 12 5.33 7.68 -5.23
C GLY A 12 6.05 7.95 -3.91
N LEU A 13 5.46 8.80 -3.09
CA LEU A 13 5.84 8.99 -1.70
C LEU A 13 4.67 8.60 -0.79
N PRO A 14 4.97 8.01 0.38
CA PRO A 14 3.98 7.84 1.43
C PRO A 14 3.30 9.18 1.77
N PRO A 15 2.02 9.17 2.16
CA PRO A 15 1.28 10.38 2.48
C PRO A 15 1.98 11.30 3.48
N ALA A 16 2.48 10.74 4.59
CA ALA A 16 3.18 11.48 5.65
C ALA A 16 4.44 12.23 5.16
N HIS A 17 5.07 11.76 4.09
CA HIS A 17 6.31 12.34 3.58
C HIS A 17 6.10 13.28 2.39
N TYR A 18 4.94 13.20 1.74
CA TYR A 18 4.68 13.90 0.47
C TYR A 18 4.87 15.41 0.59
N GLY A 19 4.26 16.05 1.58
CA GLY A 19 4.34 17.51 1.77
C GLY A 19 5.77 18.02 1.96
N LYS A 20 6.55 17.34 2.81
CA LYS A 20 7.90 17.78 3.22
C LYS A 20 9.00 17.34 2.25
N GLN A 21 8.86 16.18 1.61
CA GLN A 21 9.95 15.55 0.85
C GLN A 21 9.75 15.56 -0.66
N ARG A 22 8.57 15.88 -1.17
CA ARG A 22 8.24 15.84 -2.61
C ARG A 22 9.29 16.52 -3.49
N LYS A 23 9.70 17.73 -3.13
CA LYS A 23 10.66 18.52 -3.93
C LYS A 23 12.03 17.85 -3.96
N LYS A 24 12.58 17.52 -2.78
CA LYS A 24 13.87 16.84 -2.64
C LYS A 24 13.88 15.46 -3.31
N PHE A 25 12.79 14.70 -3.19
CA PHE A 25 12.63 13.39 -3.80
C PHE A 25 12.59 13.48 -5.34
N ARG A 26 11.90 14.47 -5.89
CA ARG A 26 11.91 14.77 -7.31
C ARG A 26 13.33 15.07 -7.81
N GLU A 27 14.04 15.97 -7.12
CA GLU A 27 15.40 16.39 -7.48
C GLU A 27 16.40 15.21 -7.45
N TYR A 28 16.27 14.31 -6.46
CA TYR A 28 17.09 13.12 -6.35
C TYR A 28 17.06 12.24 -7.61
N PHE A 29 15.89 12.06 -8.21
CA PHE A 29 15.74 11.27 -9.43
C PHE A 29 16.02 12.07 -10.70
N TYR A 30 15.66 13.35 -10.72
CA TYR A 30 15.77 14.18 -11.92
C TYR A 30 17.25 14.47 -12.30
N ARG A 31 18.12 14.63 -11.30
CA ARG A 31 19.57 14.86 -11.48
C ARG A 31 19.90 15.91 -12.54
N ASN A 32 19.09 16.95 -12.67
CA ASN A 32 19.25 18.01 -13.67
C ASN A 32 19.34 17.50 -15.13
N GLY A 33 18.71 16.36 -15.44
CA GLY A 33 18.77 15.75 -16.77
C GLY A 33 20.08 15.01 -17.07
N GLU A 34 20.87 14.69 -16.05
CA GLU A 34 22.09 13.92 -16.17
C GLU A 34 21.85 12.55 -16.78
N VAL A 35 22.78 12.07 -17.58
CA VAL A 35 22.73 10.75 -18.19
C VAL A 35 23.16 9.70 -17.17
N ILE A 36 22.28 8.71 -16.95
CA ILE A 36 22.56 7.54 -16.12
C ILE A 36 22.95 6.38 -17.04
N GLU A 37 24.16 5.85 -16.86
CA GLU A 37 24.64 4.69 -17.60
C GLU A 37 24.85 3.51 -16.67
N PHE A 38 24.33 2.34 -17.06
CA PHE A 38 24.49 1.10 -16.32
C PHE A 38 24.34 -0.11 -17.25
N ALA A 39 24.76 -1.27 -16.78
CA ALA A 39 24.53 -2.55 -17.47
C ALA A 39 23.55 -3.41 -16.67
N TYR A 40 22.56 -3.99 -17.34
CA TYR A 40 21.66 -4.96 -16.76
C TYR A 40 21.60 -6.22 -17.63
N LYS A 41 21.90 -7.37 -17.03
CA LYS A 41 22.01 -8.66 -17.73
C LYS A 41 22.96 -8.59 -18.96
N GLY A 42 24.09 -7.88 -18.82
CA GLY A 42 25.08 -7.71 -19.88
C GLY A 42 24.68 -6.73 -20.99
N ILE A 43 23.52 -6.11 -20.93
CA ILE A 43 23.07 -5.12 -21.90
C ILE A 43 23.34 -3.73 -21.35
N PRO A 44 24.07 -2.84 -22.07
CA PRO A 44 24.28 -1.47 -21.63
C PRO A 44 23.04 -0.60 -21.86
N TYR A 45 22.69 0.17 -20.85
CA TYR A 45 21.58 1.12 -20.86
C TYR A 45 22.07 2.54 -20.65
N ARG A 46 21.42 3.48 -21.29
CA ARG A 46 21.60 4.91 -21.13
C ARG A 46 20.22 5.55 -20.91
N ILE A 47 20.01 6.12 -19.72
CA ILE A 47 18.72 6.70 -19.32
C ILE A 47 18.89 8.19 -19.07
N VAL A 48 17.93 8.98 -19.57
CA VAL A 48 17.78 10.41 -19.23
C VAL A 48 16.32 10.64 -18.87
N PHE A 49 16.09 11.17 -17.68
CA PHE A 49 14.74 11.58 -17.29
C PHE A 49 14.47 13.01 -17.74
N LYS A 50 13.53 13.18 -18.67
CA LYS A 50 13.06 14.50 -19.10
C LYS A 50 12.20 15.17 -18.03
N GLU A 51 11.44 14.37 -17.30
CA GLU A 51 10.54 14.82 -16.27
C GLU A 51 10.44 13.78 -15.17
N VAL A 52 10.36 14.21 -13.92
CA VAL A 52 10.04 13.36 -12.76
C VAL A 52 8.80 13.91 -12.10
N LYS A 53 7.74 13.10 -12.03
CA LYS A 53 6.50 13.41 -11.30
C LYS A 53 6.41 12.57 -10.04
N VAL A 54 6.09 13.22 -8.92
CA VAL A 54 5.93 12.58 -7.62
C VAL A 54 4.45 12.60 -7.25
N TYR A 55 3.91 11.43 -6.94
CA TYR A 55 2.51 11.22 -6.55
C TYR A 55 2.42 10.76 -5.09
N ILE A 56 1.24 10.89 -4.50
CA ILE A 56 0.92 10.26 -3.21
C ILE A 56 0.58 8.79 -3.48
N GLN A 57 1.24 7.87 -2.77
CA GLN A 57 0.89 6.46 -2.78
C GLN A 57 -0.58 6.27 -2.33
N ALA A 58 -1.20 5.15 -2.69
CA ALA A 58 -2.61 4.85 -2.45
C ALA A 58 -3.61 5.79 -3.16
N TYR A 59 -3.36 7.12 -3.25
CA TYR A 59 -4.25 8.02 -3.98
C TYR A 59 -4.31 7.72 -5.49
N ALA A 60 -3.18 7.32 -6.05
CA ALA A 60 -3.12 6.89 -7.45
C ALA A 60 -3.97 5.64 -7.71
N ASP A 61 -3.98 4.70 -6.76
CA ASP A 61 -4.82 3.49 -6.81
C ASP A 61 -6.30 3.84 -6.75
N TYR A 62 -6.66 4.79 -5.86
CA TYR A 62 -8.03 5.30 -5.80
C TYR A 62 -8.46 5.92 -7.13
N CYS A 63 -7.63 6.75 -7.77
CA CYS A 63 -7.96 7.35 -9.07
C CYS A 63 -8.25 6.28 -10.13
N LEU A 64 -7.47 5.18 -10.14
CA LEU A 64 -7.72 4.05 -11.03
C LEU A 64 -9.07 3.38 -10.76
N LEU A 65 -9.41 3.19 -9.49
CA LEU A 65 -10.67 2.60 -9.05
C LEU A 65 -11.86 3.52 -9.29
N ALA A 66 -11.68 4.82 -9.02
CA ALA A 66 -12.72 5.84 -9.23
C ALA A 66 -13.18 5.87 -10.68
N VAL A 67 -12.25 5.80 -11.62
CA VAL A 67 -12.56 5.71 -13.05
C VAL A 67 -13.28 4.41 -13.41
N LYS A 68 -12.85 3.26 -12.84
CA LYS A 68 -13.42 1.95 -13.14
C LYS A 68 -14.79 1.71 -12.50
N LYS A 69 -15.02 2.23 -11.29
CA LYS A 69 -16.19 1.94 -10.45
C LYS A 69 -17.10 3.13 -10.19
N GLN A 70 -16.85 4.27 -10.82
CA GLN A 70 -17.58 5.53 -10.58
C GLN A 70 -17.61 5.95 -9.09
N LEU A 71 -16.53 5.69 -8.35
CA LEU A 71 -16.42 5.99 -6.92
C LEU A 71 -16.43 7.50 -6.59
N SER A 72 -16.38 8.37 -7.60
CA SER A 72 -16.46 9.83 -7.43
C SER A 72 -17.76 10.31 -6.79
N VAL A 73 -18.80 9.48 -6.80
CA VAL A 73 -20.11 9.78 -6.16
C VAL A 73 -20.21 9.29 -4.73
N VAL A 74 -19.21 8.52 -4.23
CA VAL A 74 -19.22 8.03 -2.85
C VAL A 74 -18.87 9.18 -1.91
N PRO A 75 -19.74 9.52 -0.94
CA PRO A 75 -19.55 10.68 -0.09
C PRO A 75 -18.25 10.64 0.73
N LYS A 76 -17.90 9.48 1.26
CA LYS A 76 -16.70 9.31 2.10
C LYS A 76 -16.02 7.97 1.82
N VAL A 77 -14.72 8.01 1.54
CA VAL A 77 -13.89 6.83 1.29
C VAL A 77 -12.66 6.88 2.17
N LEU A 78 -12.37 5.79 2.87
CA LEU A 78 -11.11 5.55 3.58
C LEU A 78 -10.25 4.61 2.74
N LEU A 79 -9.05 5.04 2.39
CA LEU A 79 -8.03 4.20 1.79
C LEU A 79 -7.05 3.75 2.86
N ILE A 80 -6.70 2.46 2.87
CA ILE A 80 -5.72 1.86 3.78
C ILE A 80 -4.75 1.03 2.94
N ASP A 81 -3.51 1.50 2.81
CA ASP A 81 -2.44 0.78 2.12
C ASP A 81 -1.55 0.08 3.15
N ILE A 82 -1.69 -1.23 3.30
CA ILE A 82 -0.87 -2.02 4.22
C ILE A 82 0.42 -2.40 3.51
N GLY A 83 1.49 -1.65 3.79
CA GLY A 83 2.83 -1.89 3.30
C GLY A 83 3.67 -2.78 4.22
N GLY A 84 4.96 -2.92 3.88
CA GLY A 84 5.92 -3.67 4.71
C GLY A 84 6.22 -2.96 6.04
N PHE A 85 6.56 -1.68 6.00
CA PHE A 85 6.95 -0.89 7.17
C PHE A 85 5.81 -0.06 7.74
N THR A 86 4.98 0.52 6.87
CA THR A 86 3.91 1.45 7.24
C THR A 86 2.55 0.95 6.77
N VAL A 87 1.52 1.46 7.42
CA VAL A 87 0.15 1.47 6.92
C VAL A 87 -0.17 2.92 6.59
N ASP A 88 -0.23 3.22 5.31
CA ASP A 88 -0.59 4.54 4.83
C ASP A 88 -2.10 4.66 4.71
N TYR A 89 -2.66 5.78 5.15
CA TYR A 89 -4.10 5.98 5.05
C TYR A 89 -4.47 7.39 4.62
N MET A 90 -5.63 7.51 4.02
CA MET A 90 -6.23 8.79 3.66
C MET A 90 -7.74 8.70 3.57
N VAL A 91 -8.40 9.81 3.88
CA VAL A 91 -9.84 9.98 3.70
C VAL A 91 -10.10 10.89 2.52
N LEU A 92 -11.07 10.49 1.69
CA LEU A 92 -11.59 11.32 0.60
C LEU A 92 -13.06 11.63 0.85
N ARG A 93 -13.46 12.89 0.58
CA ARG A 93 -14.87 13.30 0.48
C ARG A 93 -15.17 13.70 -0.94
N PHE A 94 -16.18 13.06 -1.55
CA PHE A 94 -16.54 13.27 -2.96
C PHE A 94 -15.31 13.30 -3.89
N GLY A 95 -14.37 12.37 -3.65
CA GLY A 95 -13.12 12.22 -4.42
C GLY A 95 -12.01 13.24 -4.11
N GLN A 96 -12.23 14.18 -3.18
CA GLN A 96 -11.21 15.13 -2.74
C GLN A 96 -10.53 14.68 -1.44
N LEU A 97 -9.21 14.82 -1.38
CA LEU A 97 -8.42 14.48 -0.20
C LEU A 97 -8.71 15.40 0.98
N GLU A 98 -9.02 14.82 2.14
CA GLU A 98 -9.04 15.52 3.42
C GLU A 98 -7.64 15.47 4.05
N MET A 99 -6.87 16.54 3.92
CA MET A 99 -5.47 16.59 4.35
C MET A 99 -5.26 16.32 5.84
N GLU A 100 -6.28 16.50 6.67
CA GLU A 100 -6.28 16.19 8.10
C GLU A 100 -6.19 14.67 8.36
N TYR A 101 -6.69 13.86 7.43
CA TYR A 101 -6.71 12.39 7.49
C TYR A 101 -5.77 11.75 6.48
N VAL A 102 -4.63 12.38 6.23
CA VAL A 102 -3.58 11.88 5.32
C VAL A 102 -2.33 11.65 6.12
N ASP A 103 -2.06 10.39 6.52
CA ASP A 103 -0.92 10.07 7.39
C ASP A 103 -0.49 8.59 7.22
N SER A 104 0.53 8.19 8.00
CA SER A 104 1.11 6.86 8.00
C SER A 104 1.27 6.35 9.43
N LEU A 105 0.88 5.10 9.66
CA LEU A 105 1.11 4.39 10.92
C LEU A 105 2.32 3.46 10.78
N GLU A 106 3.19 3.38 11.79
CA GLU A 106 4.32 2.43 11.83
C GLU A 106 3.86 0.99 12.18
N ASN A 107 2.84 0.53 11.52
CA ASN A 107 2.16 -0.74 11.78
C ASN A 107 2.19 -1.70 10.58
N GLY A 108 3.20 -1.61 9.71
CA GLY A 108 3.29 -2.48 8.52
C GLY A 108 3.48 -3.97 8.86
N ILE A 109 3.45 -4.82 7.84
CA ILE A 109 3.50 -6.30 7.96
C ILE A 109 4.75 -6.79 8.68
N ILE A 110 5.87 -6.08 8.59
CA ILE A 110 7.11 -6.45 9.30
C ILE A 110 6.88 -6.45 10.81
N ARG A 111 6.09 -5.53 11.35
CA ARG A 111 5.71 -5.53 12.78
C ARG A 111 4.92 -6.79 13.14
N LEU A 112 3.97 -7.19 12.30
CA LEU A 112 3.23 -8.44 12.49
C LEU A 112 4.16 -9.65 12.50
N TYR A 113 5.05 -9.77 11.52
CA TYR A 113 6.04 -10.87 11.46
C TYR A 113 6.90 -10.92 12.72
N ASN A 114 7.42 -9.79 13.17
CA ASN A 114 8.24 -9.73 14.38
C ASN A 114 7.44 -10.15 15.63
N THR A 115 6.18 -9.76 15.72
CA THR A 115 5.29 -10.16 16.82
C THR A 115 5.04 -11.66 16.81
N ILE A 116 4.77 -12.24 15.64
CA ILE A 116 4.57 -13.71 15.48
C ILE A 116 5.86 -14.44 15.82
N LYS A 117 7.01 -14.06 15.24
CA LYS A 117 8.31 -14.68 15.50
C LYS A 117 8.63 -14.69 16.99
N ALA A 118 8.43 -13.57 17.69
CA ALA A 118 8.69 -13.48 19.11
C ALA A 118 7.75 -14.38 19.94
N ALA A 119 6.45 -14.35 19.67
CA ALA A 119 5.47 -15.14 20.41
C ALA A 119 5.66 -16.65 20.22
N ILE A 120 5.95 -17.08 18.99
CA ILE A 120 6.18 -18.51 18.67
C ILE A 120 7.49 -19.00 19.28
N ARG A 121 8.56 -18.21 19.19
CA ARG A 121 9.84 -18.52 19.82
C ARG A 121 9.71 -18.67 21.34
N GLN A 122 8.99 -17.75 21.98
CA GLN A 122 8.79 -17.76 23.43
C GLN A 122 8.00 -18.98 23.91
N LYS A 123 6.92 -19.33 23.21
CA LYS A 123 6.00 -20.38 23.66
C LYS A 123 6.42 -21.80 23.23
N TYR A 124 7.00 -21.94 22.03
CA TYR A 124 7.25 -23.23 21.40
C TYR A 124 8.74 -23.51 21.15
N SER A 125 9.63 -22.52 21.39
CA SER A 125 11.07 -22.61 21.07
C SER A 125 11.34 -22.90 19.58
N ILE A 126 10.40 -22.47 18.70
CA ILE A 126 10.48 -22.64 17.24
C ILE A 126 10.87 -21.30 16.62
N LEU A 127 11.77 -21.34 15.64
CA LEU A 127 12.15 -20.18 14.83
C LEU A 127 11.38 -20.28 13.50
N LEU A 128 10.54 -19.28 13.24
CA LEU A 128 9.87 -19.10 11.95
C LEU A 128 10.57 -17.99 11.17
N ASP A 129 10.70 -18.17 9.86
CA ASP A 129 10.99 -17.07 8.95
C ASP A 129 9.70 -16.45 8.37
N GLU A 130 9.83 -15.51 7.43
CA GLU A 130 8.68 -14.84 6.85
C GLU A 130 7.89 -15.74 5.90
N GLU A 131 8.60 -16.63 5.19
CA GLU A 131 7.99 -17.59 4.29
C GLU A 131 7.15 -18.62 5.07
N ASP A 132 7.65 -19.09 6.23
CA ASP A 132 6.90 -19.96 7.14
C ASP A 132 5.59 -19.30 7.58
N ILE A 133 5.66 -18.02 7.98
CA ILE A 133 4.48 -17.26 8.43
C ILE A 133 3.49 -17.07 7.28
N ASP A 134 3.96 -16.72 6.10
CA ASP A 134 3.11 -16.59 4.90
C ASP A 134 2.43 -17.90 4.54
N ASN A 135 3.14 -19.02 4.60
CA ASN A 135 2.57 -20.34 4.33
C ASN A 135 1.49 -20.71 5.35
N ILE A 136 1.67 -20.34 6.62
CA ILE A 136 0.66 -20.56 7.65
C ILE A 136 -0.57 -19.67 7.43
N ILE A 137 -0.36 -18.37 7.18
CA ILE A 137 -1.43 -17.38 6.96
C ILE A 137 -2.25 -17.74 5.72
N LEU A 138 -1.58 -18.15 4.64
CA LEU A 138 -2.22 -18.45 3.35
C LEU A 138 -2.62 -19.92 3.20
N GLU A 139 -2.45 -20.72 4.25
CA GLU A 139 -2.77 -22.17 4.27
C GLU A 139 -2.11 -22.95 3.12
N ARG A 140 -0.90 -22.55 2.70
CA ARG A 140 -0.18 -23.15 1.57
C ARG A 140 0.45 -24.52 1.85
N GLY A 141 0.19 -25.10 3.00
CA GLY A 141 0.78 -26.37 3.44
C GLY A 141 1.99 -26.17 4.35
N GLY A 142 2.62 -27.28 4.73
CA GLY A 142 3.77 -27.32 5.63
C GLY A 142 3.57 -28.26 6.81
N VAL A 143 4.67 -28.54 7.52
CA VAL A 143 4.70 -29.48 8.66
C VAL A 143 4.37 -28.81 10.01
N TYR A 144 3.62 -27.72 9.98
CA TYR A 144 3.31 -26.94 11.18
C TYR A 144 2.19 -27.62 12.00
N LYS A 145 2.40 -27.70 13.32
CA LYS A 145 1.39 -28.21 14.26
C LYS A 145 0.16 -27.28 14.32
N THR A 146 -1.00 -27.84 14.58
CA THR A 146 -2.27 -27.12 14.63
C THR A 146 -2.24 -25.97 15.63
N GLU A 147 -1.71 -26.21 16.84
CA GLU A 147 -1.64 -25.20 17.90
C GLU A 147 -0.76 -23.99 17.51
N LEU A 148 0.28 -24.25 16.69
CA LEU A 148 1.15 -23.19 16.17
C LEU A 148 0.40 -22.36 15.14
N LYS A 149 -0.31 -23.00 14.21
CA LYS A 149 -1.15 -22.31 13.20
C LYS A 149 -2.22 -21.46 13.86
N GLU A 150 -2.92 -22.01 14.84
CA GLU A 150 -3.93 -21.28 15.62
C GLU A 150 -3.35 -20.04 16.29
N ARG A 151 -2.15 -20.18 16.90
CA ARG A 151 -1.50 -19.03 17.55
C ARG A 151 -1.12 -17.94 16.57
N VAL A 152 -0.61 -18.27 15.39
CA VAL A 152 -0.31 -17.33 14.32
C VAL A 152 -1.59 -16.60 13.88
N ARG A 153 -2.69 -17.32 13.68
CA ARG A 153 -3.99 -16.77 13.30
C ARG A 153 -4.56 -15.84 14.37
N GLU A 154 -4.45 -16.19 15.65
CA GLU A 154 -4.87 -15.30 16.76
C GLU A 154 -4.12 -13.96 16.72
N ILE A 155 -2.80 -14.01 16.52
CA ILE A 155 -1.97 -12.79 16.44
C ILE A 155 -2.35 -11.96 15.21
N ALA A 156 -2.60 -12.59 14.08
CA ALA A 156 -3.03 -11.92 12.86
C ALA A 156 -4.41 -11.23 13.01
N ILE A 157 -5.37 -11.91 13.65
CA ILE A 157 -6.67 -11.32 14.00
C ILE A 157 -6.49 -10.14 14.96
N GLY A 158 -5.62 -10.28 15.97
CA GLY A 158 -5.29 -9.21 16.90
C GLY A 158 -4.71 -7.98 16.20
N TYR A 159 -3.79 -8.18 15.27
CA TYR A 159 -3.19 -7.10 14.46
C TYR A 159 -4.26 -6.32 13.68
N VAL A 160 -5.14 -7.00 12.95
CA VAL A 160 -6.22 -6.33 12.20
C VAL A 160 -7.19 -5.61 13.15
N THR A 161 -7.50 -6.23 14.30
CA THR A 161 -8.39 -5.62 15.31
C THR A 161 -7.78 -4.33 15.87
N GLU A 162 -6.48 -4.33 16.20
CA GLU A 162 -5.76 -3.14 16.65
C GLU A 162 -5.77 -2.06 15.56
N LEU A 163 -5.45 -2.44 14.33
CA LEU A 163 -5.41 -1.51 13.19
C LEU A 163 -6.75 -0.82 12.97
N LEU A 164 -7.85 -1.57 12.91
CA LEU A 164 -9.19 -1.00 12.72
C LEU A 164 -9.65 -0.19 13.94
N GLY A 165 -9.24 -0.59 15.15
CA GLY A 165 -9.49 0.16 16.38
C GLY A 165 -8.90 1.57 16.31
N ARG A 166 -7.67 1.73 15.78
CA ARG A 166 -7.03 3.04 15.62
C ARG A 166 -7.79 3.98 14.69
N PHE A 167 -8.35 3.47 13.59
CA PHE A 167 -9.17 4.30 12.71
C PHE A 167 -10.47 4.77 13.39
N ARG A 168 -11.04 3.96 14.27
CA ARG A 168 -12.18 4.39 15.09
C ARG A 168 -11.79 5.48 16.11
N GLU A 169 -10.61 5.37 16.71
CA GLU A 169 -10.07 6.41 17.61
C GLU A 169 -9.86 7.74 16.88
N LEU A 170 -9.53 7.68 15.57
CA LEU A 170 -9.48 8.86 14.69
C LEU A 170 -10.87 9.40 14.28
N GLY A 171 -11.95 8.84 14.82
CA GLY A 171 -13.32 9.29 14.53
C GLY A 171 -13.90 8.77 13.21
N ILE A 172 -13.31 7.73 12.62
CA ILE A 172 -13.81 7.12 11.38
C ILE A 172 -14.89 6.10 11.72
N ASP A 173 -16.12 6.34 11.24
CA ASP A 173 -17.22 5.39 11.32
C ASP A 173 -17.29 4.59 10.02
N PHE A 174 -17.02 3.28 10.12
CA PHE A 174 -17.03 2.37 8.98
C PHE A 174 -18.42 2.17 8.37
N ASN A 175 -19.52 2.41 9.12
CA ASN A 175 -20.87 2.30 8.59
C ASN A 175 -21.22 3.43 7.61
N THR A 176 -20.53 4.56 7.72
CA THR A 176 -20.73 5.74 6.86
C THR A 176 -19.58 5.99 5.91
N THR A 177 -18.56 5.13 5.94
CA THR A 177 -17.32 5.30 5.17
C THR A 177 -17.01 4.02 4.38
N GLN A 178 -17.00 4.12 3.05
CA GLN A 178 -16.52 2.99 2.24
C GLN A 178 -15.02 2.82 2.46
N THR A 179 -14.61 1.62 2.86
CA THR A 179 -13.20 1.34 3.13
C THR A 179 -12.58 0.50 2.02
N ILE A 180 -11.41 0.92 1.54
CA ILE A 180 -10.67 0.23 0.48
C ILE A 180 -9.28 -0.12 1.00
N PHE A 181 -8.99 -1.41 1.08
CA PHE A 181 -7.69 -1.93 1.46
C PHE A 181 -6.82 -2.14 0.22
N LEU A 182 -5.59 -1.68 0.30
CA LEU A 182 -4.58 -1.67 -0.75
C LEU A 182 -3.27 -2.28 -0.23
N GLY A 183 -2.35 -2.54 -1.15
CA GLY A 183 -1.02 -3.03 -0.83
C GLY A 183 -0.91 -4.54 -0.62
N GLY A 184 0.33 -5.04 -0.64
CA GLY A 184 0.63 -6.47 -0.50
C GLY A 184 0.20 -7.04 0.85
N GLY A 185 0.32 -6.25 1.91
CA GLY A 185 -0.12 -6.64 3.25
C GLY A 185 -1.64 -6.81 3.34
N SER A 186 -2.42 -6.00 2.62
CA SER A 186 -3.88 -6.16 2.57
C SER A 186 -4.29 -7.46 1.88
N ILE A 187 -3.54 -7.88 0.84
CA ILE A 187 -3.78 -9.15 0.16
C ILE A 187 -3.46 -10.33 1.09
N LEU A 188 -2.31 -10.27 1.77
CA LEU A 188 -1.90 -11.28 2.74
C LEU A 188 -2.92 -11.42 3.87
N MET A 189 -3.46 -10.31 4.35
CA MET A 189 -4.37 -10.24 5.50
C MET A 189 -5.85 -10.30 5.13
N ALA A 190 -6.20 -10.55 3.86
CA ALA A 190 -7.58 -10.44 3.37
C ALA A 190 -8.59 -11.29 4.16
N GLU A 191 -8.23 -12.53 4.52
CA GLU A 191 -9.07 -13.42 5.33
C GLU A 191 -9.32 -12.83 6.74
N PHE A 192 -8.27 -12.33 7.40
CA PHE A 192 -8.38 -11.75 8.74
C PHE A 192 -9.12 -10.42 8.74
N ILE A 193 -8.96 -9.61 7.69
CA ILE A 193 -9.78 -8.42 7.46
C ILE A 193 -11.25 -8.82 7.39
N GLN A 194 -11.60 -9.84 6.61
CA GLN A 194 -12.97 -10.33 6.49
C GLN A 194 -13.54 -10.82 7.84
N ILE A 195 -12.75 -11.57 8.62
CA ILE A 195 -13.16 -12.06 9.94
C ILE A 195 -13.45 -10.91 10.90
N VAL A 196 -12.53 -9.96 10.99
CA VAL A 196 -12.64 -8.84 11.94
C VAL A 196 -13.71 -7.84 11.49
N TRP A 197 -13.85 -7.61 10.18
CA TRP A 197 -14.81 -6.65 9.61
C TRP A 197 -16.27 -6.95 9.98
N LYS A 198 -16.62 -8.22 10.16
CA LYS A 198 -17.98 -8.63 10.60
C LYS A 198 -18.43 -7.95 11.89
N ARG A 199 -17.51 -7.42 12.69
CA ARG A 199 -17.81 -6.71 13.95
C ARG A 199 -18.09 -5.23 13.77
N TYR A 200 -17.70 -4.66 12.62
CA TYR A 200 -17.74 -3.20 12.38
C TYR A 200 -18.91 -2.78 11.50
N GLY A 201 -19.36 -3.64 10.60
CA GLY A 201 -20.32 -3.28 9.56
C GLY A 201 -19.71 -2.36 8.48
N GLY A 202 -20.58 -1.85 7.60
CA GLY A 202 -20.16 -1.00 6.49
C GLY A 202 -19.58 -1.78 5.30
N GLU A 203 -19.30 -1.05 4.21
CA GLU A 203 -18.76 -1.63 2.99
C GLU A 203 -17.24 -1.55 2.95
N TYR A 204 -16.60 -2.65 2.55
CA TYR A 204 -15.18 -2.66 2.29
C TYR A 204 -14.84 -3.44 1.01
N SER A 205 -13.66 -3.19 0.48
CA SER A 205 -13.06 -3.98 -0.58
C SER A 205 -11.56 -4.12 -0.39
N VAL A 206 -10.99 -5.26 -0.79
CA VAL A 206 -9.55 -5.50 -0.85
C VAL A 206 -9.15 -5.53 -2.32
N ILE A 207 -8.16 -4.72 -2.69
CA ILE A 207 -7.67 -4.66 -4.07
C ILE A 207 -6.54 -5.66 -4.25
N ASN A 208 -6.83 -6.68 -5.03
CA ASN A 208 -5.85 -7.73 -5.35
C ASN A 208 -4.99 -7.35 -6.56
N ASP A 209 -4.25 -6.24 -6.46
CA ASP A 209 -3.33 -5.79 -7.51
C ASP A 209 -2.11 -5.08 -6.90
N THR A 210 -1.00 -5.79 -6.80
CA THR A 210 0.27 -5.25 -6.29
C THR A 210 0.88 -4.16 -7.17
N LYS A 211 0.38 -3.97 -8.39
CA LYS A 211 0.83 -2.95 -9.34
C LYS A 211 -0.16 -1.78 -9.47
N ALA A 212 -1.16 -1.71 -8.58
CA ALA A 212 -2.21 -0.71 -8.65
C ALA A 212 -1.63 0.71 -8.62
N ASN A 213 -0.72 1.03 -7.70
CA ASN A 213 -0.03 2.33 -7.62
C ASN A 213 0.62 2.74 -8.96
N ALA A 214 1.38 1.84 -9.58
CA ALA A 214 2.04 2.13 -10.87
C ALA A 214 1.04 2.38 -12.00
N LYS A 215 -0.06 1.64 -12.03
CA LYS A 215 -1.16 1.84 -13.00
C LYS A 215 -1.88 3.16 -12.76
N GLY A 216 -2.11 3.51 -11.49
CA GLY A 216 -2.72 4.78 -11.09
C GLY A 216 -1.88 6.00 -11.49
N TYR A 217 -0.56 5.96 -11.29
CA TYR A 217 0.34 7.02 -11.74
C TYR A 217 0.26 7.23 -13.25
N ARG A 218 0.23 6.14 -14.02
CA ARG A 218 0.08 6.20 -15.47
C ARG A 218 -1.24 6.83 -15.89
N LEU A 219 -2.33 6.50 -15.20
CA LEU A 219 -3.66 7.07 -15.46
C LEU A 219 -3.68 8.57 -15.17
N GLN A 220 -3.17 9.01 -14.02
CA GLN A 220 -3.10 10.43 -13.67
C GLN A 220 -2.29 11.22 -14.69
N LEU A 221 -1.19 10.68 -15.20
CA LEU A 221 -0.43 11.31 -16.27
C LEU A 221 -1.26 11.51 -17.54
N SER A 222 -2.07 10.51 -17.91
CA SER A 222 -2.94 10.58 -19.10
C SER A 222 -4.05 11.60 -18.94
N LEU A 223 -4.64 11.72 -17.74
CA LEU A 223 -5.71 12.69 -17.46
C LEU A 223 -5.22 14.14 -17.49
N ILE A 224 -3.99 14.40 -17.01
CA ILE A 224 -3.38 15.74 -17.06
C ILE A 224 -3.18 16.20 -18.51
N HIS A 225 -2.82 15.31 -19.42
CA HIS A 225 -2.66 15.65 -20.85
C HIS A 225 -3.97 15.98 -21.57
N ILE A 226 -5.10 15.50 -21.06
CA ILE A 226 -6.43 15.82 -21.64
C ILE A 226 -6.92 17.18 -21.15
N SER A 227 -6.45 17.68 -20.02
CA SER A 227 -6.88 18.94 -19.40
C SER A 227 -5.97 20.13 -19.69
N GLU A 228 -4.82 19.96 -20.34
CA GLU A 228 -4.01 21.08 -20.82
C GLU A 228 -4.50 21.46 -22.23
N PRO A 229 -5.09 22.67 -22.41
CA PRO A 229 -5.40 23.15 -23.76
C PRO A 229 -4.10 23.38 -24.53
N THR A 230 -4.04 22.85 -25.75
CA THR A 230 -3.01 23.13 -26.74
C THR A 230 -2.92 24.59 -27.11
#